data_024a230e2188489be88b7a51b6e4037e
#
_entry.id   024a230e2188489be88b7a51b6e4037e
#
_cell.length_a   1.000
_cell.length_b   1.000
_cell.length_c   1.000
_cell.angle_alpha   90.00
_cell.angle_beta   90.00
_cell.angle_gamma   90.00
#
_symmetry.space_group_name_H-M   'P 1'
#
loop_
_entity.id
_entity.type
_entity.pdbx_description
1 polymer ?
#
loop_
_entity_poly.entity_id
_entity_poly.type
_entity_poly.pdbx_seq_one_letter_code
_entity_poly.pdbx_strand_id
1 'polypeptide(L)'
;MSRFFFFTQEAFRALRRNGAPSMAAIVTTVTTVILLGVLIPVFQTTQAKSESVRESLEIRAAIYDDATQGEIAALQTELEAIPHVESVALITKAEALKELEDDLGKSKSEDLLTQLHDNPLPANFQIKADDAANLDAVRAAIMPPGPNGKPQPISPIVQEIFDRQQESQQIEQVTSALKIVLTVITALLILASLMLVGNTIRLSIYTRRREVEVMRLVGATRWFIRWPFMIEGVVVGFAGGLLAILILWLGKITIVDPLSSTFSFLAAQNNSTLSFPALVAILFGAAVLVSAVGSGITLRRFLKV
;
A
#
# COMPACT_ATOMS: atom_id res chain seq x y z
N MET A 1 10.41 40.14 -11.23
CA MET A 1 9.55 39.75 -10.10
C MET A 1 8.09 40.21 -10.22
N SER A 2 7.78 41.34 -10.85
CA SER A 2 6.43 41.94 -10.92
C SER A 2 5.38 41.13 -11.71
N ARG A 3 5.78 40.40 -12.76
CA ARG A 3 4.83 39.64 -13.61
C ARG A 3 4.24 38.42 -12.92
N PHE A 4 5.06 37.67 -12.17
CA PHE A 4 4.59 36.48 -11.45
C PHE A 4 3.61 36.83 -10.34
N PHE A 5 3.91 37.89 -9.58
CA PHE A 5 3.01 38.38 -8.51
C PHE A 5 1.68 38.91 -9.07
N PHE A 6 1.70 39.56 -10.22
CA PHE A 6 0.48 40.00 -10.91
C PHE A 6 -0.40 38.79 -11.30
N PHE A 7 0.18 37.74 -11.88
CA PHE A 7 -0.57 36.56 -12.31
C PHE A 7 -1.12 35.72 -11.13
N THR A 8 -0.38 35.62 -10.03
CA THR A 8 -0.88 34.94 -8.82
C THR A 8 -2.03 35.70 -8.16
N GLN A 9 -1.95 37.03 -8.08
CA GLN A 9 -3.01 37.85 -7.56
C GLN A 9 -4.26 37.78 -8.45
N GLU A 10 -4.09 37.77 -9.75
CA GLU A 10 -5.19 37.65 -10.71
C GLU A 10 -5.86 36.27 -10.65
N ALA A 11 -5.07 35.18 -10.50
CA ALA A 11 -5.60 33.84 -10.31
C ALA A 11 -6.41 33.71 -9.01
N PHE A 12 -5.94 34.32 -7.91
CA PHE A 12 -6.67 34.32 -6.64
C PHE A 12 -8.00 35.13 -6.73
N ARG A 13 -8.00 36.23 -7.48
CA ARG A 13 -9.21 36.99 -7.74
C ARG A 13 -10.22 36.23 -8.61
N ALA A 14 -9.72 35.46 -9.58
CA ALA A 14 -10.54 34.59 -10.43
C ALA A 14 -11.20 33.45 -9.63
N LEU A 15 -10.48 32.79 -8.74
CA LEU A 15 -10.98 31.78 -7.82
C LEU A 15 -12.13 32.32 -6.96
N ARG A 16 -11.97 33.53 -6.43
CA ARG A 16 -13.00 34.18 -5.61
C ARG A 16 -14.27 34.56 -6.41
N ARG A 17 -14.12 34.89 -7.70
CA ARG A 17 -15.24 35.25 -8.60
C ARG A 17 -16.03 34.01 -9.04
N ASN A 18 -15.37 32.86 -9.19
CA ASN A 18 -15.96 31.56 -9.55
C ASN A 18 -15.93 30.59 -8.35
N GLY A 19 -16.36 31.06 -7.16
CA GLY A 19 -16.17 30.37 -5.89
C GLY A 19 -16.68 28.92 -5.87
N ALA A 20 -17.94 28.67 -6.28
CA ALA A 20 -18.54 27.36 -6.18
C ALA A 20 -17.85 26.29 -7.05
N PRO A 21 -17.58 26.49 -8.36
CA PRO A 21 -16.85 25.51 -9.17
C PRO A 21 -15.40 25.31 -8.70
N SER A 22 -14.73 26.39 -8.27
CA SER A 22 -13.36 26.31 -7.78
C SER A 22 -13.26 25.55 -6.45
N MET A 23 -14.23 25.76 -5.52
CA MET A 23 -14.35 24.97 -4.28
C MET A 23 -14.55 23.49 -4.59
N ALA A 24 -15.47 23.16 -5.51
CA ALA A 24 -15.68 21.76 -5.91
C ALA A 24 -14.40 21.11 -6.46
N ALA A 25 -13.67 21.83 -7.31
CA ALA A 25 -12.39 21.34 -7.86
C ALA A 25 -11.33 21.16 -6.75
N ILE A 26 -11.22 22.10 -5.79
CA ILE A 26 -10.31 21.97 -4.65
C ILE A 26 -10.69 20.77 -3.79
N VAL A 27 -11.96 20.61 -3.41
CA VAL A 27 -12.45 19.50 -2.58
C VAL A 27 -12.15 18.16 -3.26
N THR A 28 -12.43 18.03 -4.55
CA THR A 28 -12.14 16.78 -5.29
C THR A 28 -10.63 16.51 -5.35
N THR A 29 -9.80 17.55 -5.56
CA THR A 29 -8.34 17.39 -5.54
C THR A 29 -7.88 16.96 -4.15
N VAL A 30 -8.38 17.55 -3.08
CA VAL A 30 -8.09 17.16 -1.68
C VAL A 30 -8.44 15.69 -1.46
N THR A 31 -9.66 15.28 -1.82
CA THR A 31 -10.13 13.90 -1.65
C THR A 31 -9.24 12.91 -2.43
N THR A 32 -8.88 13.24 -3.67
CA THR A 32 -8.00 12.41 -4.51
C THR A 32 -6.61 12.26 -3.87
N VAL A 33 -6.03 13.35 -3.38
CA VAL A 33 -4.69 13.35 -2.78
C VAL A 33 -4.69 12.62 -1.43
N ILE A 34 -5.73 12.78 -0.61
CA ILE A 34 -5.88 12.02 0.65
C ILE A 34 -5.97 10.51 0.35
N LEU A 35 -6.78 10.13 -0.62
CA LEU A 35 -6.92 8.72 -0.99
C LEU A 35 -5.59 8.12 -1.49
N LEU A 36 -4.85 8.85 -2.34
CA LEU A 36 -3.50 8.47 -2.75
C LEU A 36 -2.53 8.39 -1.57
N GLY A 37 -2.64 9.35 -0.63
CA GLY A 37 -1.81 9.40 0.57
C GLY A 37 -2.01 8.23 1.52
N VAL A 38 -3.20 7.62 1.51
CA VAL A 38 -3.50 6.38 2.24
C VAL A 38 -3.13 5.15 1.41
N LEU A 39 -3.46 5.16 0.12
CA LEU A 39 -3.27 4.01 -0.78
C LEU A 39 -1.79 3.66 -0.97
N ILE A 40 -0.91 4.66 -1.15
CA ILE A 40 0.52 4.42 -1.39
C ILE A 40 1.18 3.65 -0.24
N PRO A 41 1.08 4.08 1.05
CA PRO A 41 1.64 3.31 2.16
C PRO A 41 1.02 1.92 2.31
N VAL A 42 -0.31 1.78 2.14
CA VAL A 42 -0.99 0.47 2.19
C VAL A 42 -0.44 -0.47 1.12
N PHE A 43 -0.21 0.03 -0.08
CA PHE A 43 0.39 -0.75 -1.16
C PHE A 43 1.81 -1.20 -0.83
N GLN A 44 2.63 -0.30 -0.29
CA GLN A 44 4.03 -0.59 0.05
C GLN A 44 4.15 -1.60 1.19
N THR A 45 3.36 -1.45 2.25
CA THR A 45 3.35 -2.41 3.37
C THR A 45 2.88 -3.79 2.93
N THR A 46 1.92 -3.87 2.01
CA THR A 46 1.46 -5.15 1.47
C THR A 46 2.53 -5.84 0.61
N GLN A 47 3.24 -5.08 -0.24
CA GLN A 47 4.34 -5.65 -1.04
C GLN A 47 5.49 -6.11 -0.15
N ALA A 48 5.89 -5.31 0.83
CA ALA A 48 6.96 -5.68 1.74
C ALA A 48 6.62 -6.94 2.56
N LYS A 49 5.36 -7.09 2.97
CA LYS A 49 4.89 -8.34 3.61
C LYS A 49 4.89 -9.54 2.67
N SER A 50 4.46 -9.36 1.44
CA SER A 50 4.48 -10.43 0.43
C SER A 50 5.92 -10.88 0.14
N GLU A 51 6.88 -9.96 0.13
CA GLU A 51 8.31 -10.26 -0.05
C GLU A 51 8.89 -10.96 1.18
N SER A 52 8.62 -10.48 2.39
CA SER A 52 9.10 -11.12 3.62
C SER A 52 8.45 -12.50 3.86
N VAL A 53 7.21 -12.69 3.43
CA VAL A 53 6.57 -14.02 3.44
C VAL A 53 7.21 -14.94 2.41
N ARG A 54 7.62 -14.44 1.24
CA ARG A 54 8.38 -15.22 0.25
C ARG A 54 9.79 -15.58 0.75
N GLU A 55 10.44 -14.72 1.52
CA GLU A 55 11.72 -15.01 2.18
C GLU A 55 11.57 -15.95 3.38
N SER A 56 10.38 -15.98 4.02
CA SER A 56 10.03 -16.90 5.12
C SER A 56 9.31 -18.15 4.58
N LEU A 57 9.82 -18.74 3.49
CA LEU A 57 9.24 -19.93 2.85
C LEU A 57 9.53 -21.18 3.67
N GLU A 58 8.88 -21.27 4.81
CA GLU A 58 9.07 -22.34 5.77
C GLU A 58 7.82 -23.20 5.86
N ILE A 59 8.00 -24.49 5.67
CA ILE A 59 7.02 -25.50 6.03
C ILE A 59 7.36 -25.98 7.43
N ARG A 60 6.42 -25.92 8.35
CA ARG A 60 6.60 -26.46 9.71
C ARG A 60 5.90 -27.78 9.84
N ALA A 61 6.64 -28.83 10.09
CA ALA A 61 6.14 -30.18 10.36
C ALA A 61 6.21 -30.45 11.86
N ALA A 62 5.07 -30.38 12.55
CA ALA A 62 4.99 -30.75 13.96
C ALA A 62 5.20 -32.25 14.14
N ILE A 63 5.92 -32.62 15.17
CA ILE A 63 6.21 -34.03 15.50
C ILE A 63 5.54 -34.41 16.82
N TYR A 64 5.13 -35.67 16.92
CA TYR A 64 4.60 -36.20 18.16
C TYR A 64 5.62 -36.18 19.27
N ASP A 65 5.19 -35.99 20.52
CA ASP A 65 6.03 -35.89 21.71
C ASP A 65 6.71 -37.21 22.08
N ASP A 66 6.16 -38.33 21.66
CA ASP A 66 6.65 -39.68 21.91
C ASP A 66 7.67 -40.16 20.85
N ALA A 67 7.98 -39.32 19.86
CA ALA A 67 8.99 -39.64 18.85
C ALA A 67 10.36 -39.82 19.47
N THR A 68 11.03 -40.92 19.11
CA THR A 68 12.37 -41.22 19.59
C THR A 68 13.44 -40.40 18.84
N GLN A 69 14.58 -40.18 19.48
CA GLN A 69 15.70 -39.43 18.86
C GLN A 69 16.18 -40.07 17.53
N GLY A 70 16.07 -41.41 17.43
CA GLY A 70 16.41 -42.11 16.20
C GLY A 70 15.45 -41.86 15.05
N GLU A 71 14.15 -41.76 15.35
CA GLU A 71 13.11 -41.45 14.37
C GLU A 71 13.19 -39.98 13.93
N ILE A 72 13.51 -39.08 14.85
CA ILE A 72 13.73 -37.67 14.57
C ILE A 72 14.92 -37.48 13.62
N ALA A 73 16.06 -38.16 13.89
CA ALA A 73 17.24 -38.09 13.03
C ALA A 73 16.98 -38.73 11.65
N ALA A 74 16.23 -39.82 11.58
CA ALA A 74 15.83 -40.43 10.32
C ALA A 74 14.95 -39.51 9.48
N LEU A 75 13.94 -38.89 10.08
CA LEU A 75 13.08 -37.93 9.42
C LEU A 75 13.86 -36.69 8.93
N GLN A 76 14.79 -36.17 9.73
CA GLN A 76 15.65 -35.06 9.31
C GLN A 76 16.42 -35.41 8.04
N THR A 77 17.06 -36.60 7.98
CA THR A 77 17.81 -37.06 6.80
C THR A 77 16.91 -37.23 5.58
N GLU A 78 15.68 -37.69 5.79
CA GLU A 78 14.68 -37.85 4.72
C GLU A 78 14.21 -36.51 4.18
N LEU A 79 13.96 -35.52 5.05
CA LEU A 79 13.58 -34.18 4.66
C LEU A 79 14.72 -33.44 3.93
N GLU A 80 15.96 -33.60 4.37
CA GLU A 80 17.14 -33.00 3.70
C GLU A 80 17.39 -33.61 2.31
N ALA A 81 16.92 -34.84 2.05
CA ALA A 81 17.04 -35.49 0.74
C ALA A 81 15.97 -35.03 -0.27
N ILE A 82 14.95 -34.29 0.13
CA ILE A 82 13.90 -33.81 -0.76
C ILE A 82 14.50 -32.77 -1.72
N PRO A 83 14.24 -32.86 -3.04
CA PRO A 83 14.65 -31.83 -4.00
C PRO A 83 14.09 -30.46 -3.63
N HIS A 84 14.89 -29.41 -3.81
CA HIS A 84 14.52 -28.02 -3.53
C HIS A 84 14.39 -27.65 -2.04
N VAL A 85 14.84 -28.51 -1.13
CA VAL A 85 15.01 -28.16 0.28
C VAL A 85 16.39 -27.51 0.46
N GLU A 86 16.42 -26.27 0.96
CA GLU A 86 17.66 -25.54 1.26
C GLU A 86 18.22 -25.92 2.63
N SER A 87 17.35 -26.01 3.64
CA SER A 87 17.74 -26.36 5.00
C SER A 87 16.58 -26.95 5.80
N VAL A 88 16.92 -27.81 6.76
CA VAL A 88 16.01 -28.41 7.72
C VAL A 88 16.55 -28.15 9.13
N ALA A 89 15.78 -27.49 9.98
CA ALA A 89 16.13 -27.21 11.36
C ALA A 89 15.10 -27.82 12.31
N LEU A 90 15.55 -28.51 13.33
CA LEU A 90 14.68 -28.98 14.41
C LEU A 90 14.51 -27.86 15.43
N ILE A 91 13.27 -27.40 15.62
CA ILE A 91 12.86 -26.44 16.63
C ILE A 91 12.30 -27.21 17.82
N THR A 92 12.96 -27.13 18.94
CA THR A 92 12.51 -27.76 20.18
C THR A 92 11.29 -27.05 20.76
N LYS A 93 10.53 -27.72 21.64
CA LYS A 93 9.39 -27.09 22.36
C LYS A 93 9.75 -25.79 23.08
N ALA A 94 10.95 -25.71 23.63
CA ALA A 94 11.42 -24.52 24.34
C ALA A 94 11.73 -23.36 23.38
N GLU A 95 12.29 -23.68 22.20
CA GLU A 95 12.56 -22.70 21.14
C GLU A 95 11.26 -22.23 20.50
N ALA A 96 10.31 -23.14 20.22
CA ALA A 96 8.99 -22.78 19.70
C ALA A 96 8.23 -21.84 20.63
N LEU A 97 8.35 -22.07 21.95
CA LEU A 97 7.76 -21.19 22.95
C LEU A 97 8.41 -19.80 22.92
N LYS A 98 9.74 -19.77 22.85
CA LYS A 98 10.48 -18.50 22.78
C LYS A 98 10.14 -17.69 21.53
N GLU A 99 9.98 -18.36 20.36
CA GLU A 99 9.51 -17.70 19.13
C GLU A 99 8.11 -17.10 19.35
N LEU A 100 7.19 -17.84 19.98
CA LEU A 100 5.86 -17.33 20.29
C LEU A 100 5.90 -16.12 21.24
N GLU A 101 6.77 -16.14 22.23
CA GLU A 101 7.00 -15.01 23.14
C GLU A 101 7.51 -13.77 22.43
N ASP A 102 8.45 -13.95 21.51
CA ASP A 102 9.01 -12.86 20.71
C ASP A 102 7.95 -12.28 19.74
N ASP A 103 7.11 -13.11 19.15
CA ASP A 103 6.04 -12.71 18.23
C ASP A 103 4.87 -12.00 18.93
N LEU A 104 4.43 -12.49 20.08
CA LEU A 104 3.28 -11.92 20.83
C LEU A 104 3.67 -10.79 21.78
N GLY A 105 4.95 -10.70 22.14
CA GLY A 105 5.45 -9.86 23.22
C GLY A 105 5.25 -10.48 24.62
N LYS A 106 6.24 -10.31 25.46
CA LYS A 106 6.36 -10.99 26.79
C LYS A 106 5.11 -10.91 27.67
N SER A 107 4.39 -9.81 27.68
CA SER A 107 3.21 -9.62 28.52
C SER A 107 2.01 -10.48 28.14
N LYS A 108 1.84 -10.78 26.84
CA LYS A 108 0.72 -11.60 26.34
C LYS A 108 1.04 -13.09 26.42
N SER A 109 2.28 -13.47 26.22
CA SER A 109 2.73 -14.85 26.30
C SER A 109 2.70 -15.36 27.74
N GLU A 110 3.12 -14.57 28.74
CA GLU A 110 3.02 -14.92 30.17
C GLU A 110 1.57 -15.17 30.60
N ASP A 111 0.61 -14.35 30.13
CA ASP A 111 -0.80 -14.50 30.45
C ASP A 111 -1.39 -15.79 29.84
N LEU A 112 -1.03 -16.14 28.59
CA LEU A 112 -1.41 -17.37 27.93
C LEU A 112 -0.81 -18.61 28.60
N LEU A 113 0.47 -18.58 28.96
CA LEU A 113 1.16 -19.69 29.62
C LEU A 113 0.63 -19.94 31.03
N THR A 114 0.27 -18.87 31.75
CA THR A 114 -0.35 -18.98 33.08
C THR A 114 -1.71 -19.68 33.03
N GLN A 115 -2.44 -19.52 31.94
CA GLN A 115 -3.73 -20.18 31.70
C GLN A 115 -3.59 -21.64 31.26
N LEU A 116 -2.54 -21.99 30.52
CA LEU A 116 -2.36 -23.31 29.91
C LEU A 116 -1.61 -24.33 30.77
N HIS A 117 -0.99 -23.92 31.89
CA HIS A 117 -0.26 -24.74 32.87
C HIS A 117 0.94 -25.52 32.34
N ASP A 118 1.11 -25.65 31.02
CA ASP A 118 2.25 -26.31 30.36
C ASP A 118 2.42 -25.76 28.94
N ASN A 119 3.58 -26.02 28.32
CA ASN A 119 3.86 -25.62 26.95
C ASN A 119 3.06 -26.49 25.95
N PRO A 120 2.02 -25.99 25.28
CA PRO A 120 1.19 -26.76 24.36
C PRO A 120 1.82 -26.93 22.99
N LEU A 121 2.94 -26.25 22.72
CA LEU A 121 3.58 -26.25 21.39
C LEU A 121 4.36 -27.53 21.19
N PRO A 122 4.12 -28.28 20.10
CA PRO A 122 4.95 -29.44 19.74
C PRO A 122 6.31 -29.01 19.25
N ALA A 123 7.32 -29.88 19.36
CA ALA A 123 8.53 -29.71 18.61
C ALA A 123 8.22 -29.85 17.11
N ASN A 124 8.95 -29.12 16.27
CA ASN A 124 8.66 -29.12 14.84
C ASN A 124 9.94 -29.03 14.01
N PHE A 125 9.89 -29.55 12.79
CA PHE A 125 10.91 -29.28 11.78
C PHE A 125 10.52 -28.04 11.00
N GLN A 126 11.45 -27.12 10.92
CA GLN A 126 11.41 -25.94 10.06
C GLN A 126 12.14 -26.28 8.77
N ILE A 127 11.40 -26.38 7.68
CA ILE A 127 11.89 -26.80 6.36
C ILE A 127 11.85 -25.59 5.45
N LYS A 128 13.02 -25.17 4.96
CA LYS A 128 13.16 -24.02 4.07
C LYS A 128 13.41 -24.49 2.65
N ALA A 129 12.63 -23.98 1.71
CA ALA A 129 12.82 -24.24 0.29
C ALA A 129 13.85 -23.27 -0.32
N ASP A 130 14.52 -23.68 -1.39
CA ASP A 130 15.49 -22.89 -2.15
C ASP A 130 14.83 -21.73 -2.93
N ASP A 131 13.58 -21.89 -3.36
CA ASP A 131 12.78 -20.87 -4.05
C ASP A 131 11.29 -21.01 -3.69
N ALA A 132 10.59 -19.87 -3.68
CA ALA A 132 9.14 -19.77 -3.50
C ALA A 132 8.35 -20.64 -4.47
N ALA A 133 8.80 -20.70 -5.72
CA ALA A 133 8.15 -21.48 -6.76
C ALA A 133 8.18 -23.00 -6.51
N ASN A 134 9.15 -23.47 -5.70
CA ASN A 134 9.36 -24.89 -5.40
C ASN A 134 8.64 -25.35 -4.14
N LEU A 135 8.04 -24.45 -3.38
CA LEU A 135 7.42 -24.77 -2.10
C LEU A 135 6.27 -25.78 -2.22
N ASP A 136 5.45 -25.67 -3.27
CA ASP A 136 4.39 -26.63 -3.54
C ASP A 136 4.93 -28.01 -3.88
N ALA A 137 6.07 -28.09 -4.57
CA ALA A 137 6.75 -29.34 -4.88
C ALA A 137 7.34 -29.97 -3.60
N VAL A 138 7.99 -29.18 -2.75
CA VAL A 138 8.50 -29.63 -1.44
C VAL A 138 7.36 -30.12 -0.56
N ARG A 139 6.26 -29.39 -0.49
CA ARG A 139 5.06 -29.78 0.24
C ARG A 139 4.47 -31.10 -0.24
N ALA A 140 4.34 -31.26 -1.57
CA ALA A 140 3.82 -32.50 -2.15
C ALA A 140 4.76 -33.70 -1.87
N ALA A 141 6.06 -33.46 -1.72
CA ALA A 141 7.02 -34.50 -1.34
C ALA A 141 6.91 -34.88 0.15
N ILE A 142 6.63 -33.89 1.04
CA ILE A 142 6.43 -34.14 2.48
C ILE A 142 5.04 -34.77 2.75
N MET A 143 4.05 -34.47 1.90
CA MET A 143 2.67 -34.98 1.98
C MET A 143 2.27 -35.70 0.69
N PRO A 144 2.88 -36.84 0.34
CA PRO A 144 2.49 -37.59 -0.83
C PRO A 144 1.05 -38.10 -0.73
N PRO A 145 0.35 -38.32 -1.86
CA PRO A 145 -0.97 -38.89 -1.87
C PRO A 145 -0.97 -40.32 -1.34
N GLY A 146 -1.67 -40.54 -0.25
CA GLY A 146 -1.82 -41.88 0.36
C GLY A 146 -2.75 -42.79 -0.45
N PRO A 147 -2.95 -44.04 -0.02
CA PRO A 147 -3.74 -45.05 -0.73
C PRO A 147 -5.19 -44.63 -1.00
N ASN A 148 -5.75 -43.72 -0.21
CA ASN A 148 -7.11 -43.21 -0.33
C ASN A 148 -7.20 -41.87 -1.08
N GLY A 149 -6.10 -41.44 -1.75
CA GLY A 149 -6.02 -40.15 -2.42
C GLY A 149 -5.96 -38.92 -1.48
N LYS A 150 -5.92 -39.15 -0.16
CA LYS A 150 -5.71 -38.09 0.82
C LYS A 150 -4.21 -37.93 1.07
N PRO A 151 -3.71 -36.68 1.19
CA PRO A 151 -2.32 -36.44 1.57
C PRO A 151 -2.02 -37.12 2.91
N GLN A 152 -0.88 -37.81 2.97
CA GLN A 152 -0.38 -38.44 4.19
C GLN A 152 1.05 -37.98 4.44
N PRO A 153 1.44 -37.73 5.70
CA PRO A 153 2.81 -37.35 6.01
C PRO A 153 3.82 -38.46 5.58
N ILE A 154 4.99 -38.04 5.12
CA ILE A 154 6.07 -38.92 4.72
C ILE A 154 6.52 -39.88 5.85
N SER A 155 6.36 -39.45 7.11
CA SER A 155 6.70 -40.22 8.29
C SER A 155 5.53 -40.24 9.30
N PRO A 156 5.30 -41.37 10.00
CA PRO A 156 4.24 -41.50 11.00
C PRO A 156 4.45 -40.62 12.25
N ILE A 157 5.67 -40.13 12.50
CA ILE A 157 5.97 -39.23 13.62
C ILE A 157 5.56 -37.78 13.36
N VAL A 158 5.19 -37.43 12.12
CA VAL A 158 4.63 -36.10 11.80
C VAL A 158 3.17 -36.05 12.18
N GLN A 159 2.86 -35.16 13.11
CA GLN A 159 1.51 -34.96 13.64
C GLN A 159 0.66 -34.09 12.70
N GLU A 160 1.22 -32.97 12.32
CA GLU A 160 0.54 -31.98 11.49
C GLU A 160 1.56 -31.12 10.74
N ILE A 161 1.18 -30.65 9.55
CA ILE A 161 2.00 -29.73 8.78
C ILE A 161 1.30 -28.38 8.79
N PHE A 162 1.96 -27.42 9.41
CA PHE A 162 1.52 -26.02 9.41
C PHE A 162 2.10 -25.33 8.19
N ASP A 163 1.24 -25.02 7.24
CA ASP A 163 1.57 -24.26 6.06
C ASP A 163 1.00 -22.85 6.21
N ARG A 164 1.87 -21.88 6.45
CA ARG A 164 1.47 -20.46 6.49
C ARG A 164 1.00 -19.95 5.12
N GLN A 165 1.18 -20.72 4.04
CA GLN A 165 0.76 -20.31 2.71
C GLN A 165 -0.76 -20.19 2.56
N GLN A 166 -1.55 -21.10 3.15
CA GLN A 166 -3.01 -21.04 3.00
C GLN A 166 -3.60 -19.79 3.66
N GLU A 167 -3.10 -19.40 4.82
CA GLU A 167 -3.51 -18.16 5.49
C GLU A 167 -2.99 -16.94 4.73
N SER A 168 -1.74 -17.00 4.24
CA SER A 168 -1.14 -15.94 3.44
C SER A 168 -1.86 -15.73 2.11
N GLN A 169 -2.28 -16.79 1.41
CA GLN A 169 -3.01 -16.68 0.15
C GLN A 169 -4.39 -16.04 0.32
N GLN A 170 -5.11 -16.34 1.39
CA GLN A 170 -6.40 -15.69 1.68
C GLN A 170 -6.21 -14.19 1.99
N ILE A 171 -5.20 -13.85 2.78
CA ILE A 171 -4.86 -12.46 3.09
C ILE A 171 -4.42 -11.72 1.81
N GLU A 172 -3.61 -12.36 0.97
CA GLU A 172 -3.15 -11.80 -0.31
C GLU A 172 -4.31 -11.58 -1.29
N GLN A 173 -5.25 -12.50 -1.39
CA GLN A 173 -6.45 -12.35 -2.23
C GLN A 173 -7.33 -11.18 -1.77
N VAL A 174 -7.62 -11.08 -0.47
CA VAL A 174 -8.40 -9.97 0.10
C VAL A 174 -7.69 -8.64 -0.11
N THR A 175 -6.39 -8.61 0.15
CA THR A 175 -5.57 -7.40 -0.01
C THR A 175 -5.46 -6.98 -1.47
N SER A 176 -5.30 -7.95 -2.39
CA SER A 176 -5.27 -7.71 -3.83
C SER A 176 -6.61 -7.17 -4.34
N ALA A 177 -7.73 -7.73 -3.88
CA ALA A 177 -9.07 -7.22 -4.21
C ALA A 177 -9.26 -5.78 -3.72
N LEU A 178 -8.90 -5.49 -2.46
CA LEU A 178 -8.93 -4.13 -1.91
C LEU A 178 -8.06 -3.16 -2.72
N LYS A 179 -6.86 -3.57 -3.10
CA LYS A 179 -5.93 -2.81 -3.94
C LYS A 179 -6.55 -2.45 -5.29
N ILE A 180 -7.19 -3.41 -5.97
CA ILE A 180 -7.85 -3.17 -7.25
C ILE A 180 -8.98 -2.16 -7.06
N VAL A 181 -9.85 -2.35 -6.08
CA VAL A 181 -10.97 -1.44 -5.79
C VAL A 181 -10.47 -0.01 -5.51
N LEU A 182 -9.49 0.14 -4.63
CA LEU A 182 -8.92 1.45 -4.30
C LEU A 182 -8.23 2.10 -5.50
N THR A 183 -7.55 1.33 -6.34
CA THR A 183 -6.90 1.84 -7.57
C THR A 183 -7.95 2.34 -8.56
N VAL A 184 -9.04 1.59 -8.76
CA VAL A 184 -10.15 2.01 -9.63
C VAL A 184 -10.81 3.29 -9.10
N ILE A 185 -11.12 3.36 -7.81
CA ILE A 185 -11.70 4.55 -7.19
C ILE A 185 -10.75 5.75 -7.36
N THR A 186 -9.45 5.57 -7.14
CA THR A 186 -8.45 6.62 -7.33
C THR A 186 -8.38 7.11 -8.77
N ALA A 187 -8.41 6.18 -9.75
CA ALA A 187 -8.42 6.53 -11.17
C ALA A 187 -9.69 7.33 -11.54
N LEU A 188 -10.85 6.93 -11.03
CA LEU A 188 -12.11 7.66 -11.22
C LEU A 188 -12.07 9.05 -10.58
N LEU A 189 -11.49 9.19 -9.40
CA LEU A 189 -11.35 10.50 -8.73
C LEU A 189 -10.36 11.41 -9.46
N ILE A 190 -9.26 10.88 -10.00
CA ILE A 190 -8.35 11.64 -10.86
C ILE A 190 -9.10 12.16 -12.09
N LEU A 191 -9.88 11.29 -12.74
CA LEU A 191 -10.70 11.67 -13.90
C LEU A 191 -11.72 12.72 -13.53
N ALA A 192 -12.43 12.58 -12.42
CA ALA A 192 -13.37 13.55 -11.91
C ALA A 192 -12.70 14.90 -11.58
N SER A 193 -11.52 14.87 -10.97
CA SER A 193 -10.71 16.06 -10.70
C SER A 193 -10.32 16.79 -11.99
N LEU A 194 -9.84 16.05 -13.00
CA LEU A 194 -9.53 16.61 -14.33
C LEU A 194 -10.77 17.25 -14.97
N MET A 195 -11.94 16.61 -14.89
CA MET A 195 -13.19 17.14 -15.42
C MET A 195 -13.66 18.39 -14.69
N LEU A 196 -13.56 18.42 -13.35
CA LEU A 196 -13.95 19.58 -12.55
C LEU A 196 -13.03 20.77 -12.76
N VAL A 197 -11.70 20.55 -12.77
CA VAL A 197 -10.73 21.59 -13.13
C VAL A 197 -11.02 22.10 -14.52
N GLY A 198 -11.27 21.21 -15.49
CA GLY A 198 -11.63 21.57 -16.85
C GLY A 198 -12.91 22.41 -16.95
N ASN A 199 -13.94 22.07 -16.19
CA ASN A 199 -15.19 22.84 -16.15
C ASN A 199 -15.00 24.21 -15.51
N THR A 200 -14.20 24.30 -14.43
CA THR A 200 -13.84 25.58 -13.79
C THR A 200 -13.12 26.51 -14.78
N ILE A 201 -12.13 25.98 -15.52
CA ILE A 201 -11.40 26.74 -16.53
C ILE A 201 -12.32 27.16 -17.68
N ARG A 202 -13.21 26.28 -18.14
CA ARG A 202 -14.22 26.63 -19.16
C ARG A 202 -15.09 27.79 -18.72
N LEU A 203 -15.59 27.76 -17.48
CA LEU A 203 -16.40 28.84 -16.92
C LEU A 203 -15.60 30.13 -16.80
N SER A 204 -14.34 30.06 -16.37
CA SER A 204 -13.43 31.20 -16.29
C SER A 204 -13.21 31.86 -17.67
N ILE A 205 -13.01 31.06 -18.73
CA ILE A 205 -12.90 31.56 -20.09
C ILE A 205 -14.20 32.27 -20.52
N TYR A 206 -15.36 31.67 -20.22
CA TYR A 206 -16.64 32.23 -20.61
C TYR A 206 -16.93 33.56 -19.94
N THR A 207 -16.63 33.69 -18.65
CA THR A 207 -16.80 34.94 -17.90
C THR A 207 -15.86 36.07 -18.37
N ARG A 208 -14.70 35.72 -18.94
CA ARG A 208 -13.71 36.66 -19.47
C ARG A 208 -13.66 36.72 -20.99
N ARG A 209 -14.72 36.29 -21.68
CA ARG A 209 -14.72 36.18 -23.15
C ARG A 209 -14.39 37.48 -23.87
N ARG A 210 -14.86 38.61 -23.35
CA ARG A 210 -14.61 39.97 -23.93
C ARG A 210 -13.11 40.33 -23.80
N GLU A 211 -12.51 40.06 -22.67
CA GLU A 211 -11.06 40.28 -22.44
C GLU A 211 -10.21 39.46 -23.43
N VAL A 212 -10.58 38.18 -23.62
CA VAL A 212 -9.94 37.26 -24.60
C VAL A 212 -10.11 37.78 -26.03
N GLU A 213 -11.28 38.31 -26.37
CA GLU A 213 -11.54 38.84 -27.71
C GLU A 213 -10.70 40.10 -28.00
N VAL A 214 -10.61 41.02 -27.04
CA VAL A 214 -9.74 42.20 -27.14
C VAL A 214 -8.27 41.80 -27.29
N MET A 215 -7.78 40.81 -26.50
CA MET A 215 -6.42 40.32 -26.62
C MET A 215 -6.14 39.78 -28.03
N ARG A 216 -7.10 39.07 -28.65
CA ARG A 216 -6.98 38.61 -30.04
C ARG A 216 -6.91 39.74 -31.06
N LEU A 217 -7.76 40.75 -30.89
CA LEU A 217 -7.77 41.91 -31.80
C LEU A 217 -6.46 42.69 -31.78
N VAL A 218 -5.81 42.75 -30.61
CA VAL A 218 -4.47 43.39 -30.48
C VAL A 218 -3.32 42.50 -30.94
N GLY A 219 -3.61 41.22 -31.39
CA GLY A 219 -2.62 40.32 -31.92
C GLY A 219 -1.86 39.49 -30.87
N ALA A 220 -2.42 39.31 -29.66
CA ALA A 220 -1.82 38.47 -28.63
C ALA A 220 -1.70 36.99 -29.09
N THR A 221 -0.55 36.36 -28.81
CA THR A 221 -0.29 34.98 -29.17
C THR A 221 -1.24 34.04 -28.36
N ARG A 222 -1.56 32.86 -28.97
CA ARG A 222 -2.40 31.85 -28.30
C ARG A 222 -1.84 31.41 -26.94
N TRP A 223 -0.53 31.37 -26.81
CA TRP A 223 0.19 31.02 -25.59
C TRP A 223 -0.03 32.08 -24.49
N PHE A 224 0.06 33.35 -24.85
CA PHE A 224 -0.17 34.47 -23.94
C PHE A 224 -1.59 34.46 -23.37
N ILE A 225 -2.58 34.14 -24.20
CA ILE A 225 -4.01 34.04 -23.77
C ILE A 225 -4.23 32.85 -22.83
N ARG A 226 -3.48 31.75 -22.99
CA ARG A 226 -3.62 30.52 -22.17
C ARG A 226 -3.00 30.61 -20.79
N TRP A 227 -1.92 31.38 -20.65
CA TRP A 227 -1.15 31.46 -19.41
C TRP A 227 -1.99 31.75 -18.15
N PRO A 228 -2.87 32.78 -18.11
CA PRO A 228 -3.69 33.07 -16.92
C PRO A 228 -4.52 31.89 -16.47
N PHE A 229 -5.15 31.18 -17.39
CA PHE A 229 -6.01 30.02 -17.09
C PHE A 229 -5.20 28.78 -16.68
N MET A 230 -4.00 28.60 -17.20
CA MET A 230 -3.08 27.55 -16.71
C MET A 230 -2.67 27.79 -15.27
N ILE A 231 -2.34 29.04 -14.93
CA ILE A 231 -2.00 29.42 -13.56
C ILE A 231 -3.18 29.19 -12.61
N GLU A 232 -4.41 29.52 -13.05
CA GLU A 232 -5.62 29.22 -12.28
C GLU A 232 -5.76 27.73 -11.92
N GLY A 233 -5.54 26.82 -12.90
CA GLY A 233 -5.51 25.38 -12.65
C GLY A 233 -4.38 24.95 -11.69
N VAL A 234 -3.19 25.51 -11.86
CA VAL A 234 -2.05 25.24 -10.95
C VAL A 234 -2.38 25.70 -9.52
N VAL A 235 -3.01 26.86 -9.35
CA VAL A 235 -3.39 27.39 -8.02
C VAL A 235 -4.44 26.49 -7.35
N VAL A 236 -5.39 25.94 -8.11
CA VAL A 236 -6.35 24.96 -7.59
C VAL A 236 -5.62 23.69 -7.09
N GLY A 237 -4.70 23.17 -7.89
CA GLY A 237 -3.88 21.99 -7.50
C GLY A 237 -2.98 22.27 -6.30
N PHE A 238 -2.38 23.45 -6.24
CA PHE A 238 -1.55 23.89 -5.12
C PHE A 238 -2.37 24.01 -3.83
N ALA A 239 -3.52 24.70 -3.86
CA ALA A 239 -4.39 24.86 -2.71
C ALA A 239 -4.96 23.51 -2.23
N GLY A 240 -5.43 22.67 -3.16
CA GLY A 240 -5.93 21.33 -2.86
C GLY A 240 -4.85 20.42 -2.29
N GLY A 241 -3.66 20.43 -2.91
CA GLY A 241 -2.51 19.66 -2.42
C GLY A 241 -2.06 20.09 -1.02
N LEU A 242 -1.96 21.39 -0.75
CA LEU A 242 -1.59 21.91 0.56
C LEU A 242 -2.60 21.50 1.66
N LEU A 243 -3.90 21.66 1.37
CA LEU A 243 -4.96 21.25 2.31
C LEU A 243 -4.94 19.74 2.56
N ALA A 244 -4.77 18.94 1.53
CA ALA A 244 -4.68 17.49 1.66
C ALA A 244 -3.48 17.05 2.52
N ILE A 245 -2.32 17.66 2.31
CA ILE A 245 -1.11 17.40 3.11
C ILE A 245 -1.34 17.79 4.56
N LEU A 246 -1.97 18.92 4.82
CA LEU A 246 -2.31 19.33 6.19
C LEU A 246 -3.20 18.30 6.88
N ILE A 247 -4.24 17.82 6.19
CA ILE A 247 -5.16 16.80 6.71
C ILE A 247 -4.42 15.48 6.95
N LEU A 248 -3.56 15.04 6.02
CA LEU A 248 -2.75 13.82 6.18
C LEU A 248 -1.75 13.96 7.33
N TRP A 249 -1.13 15.10 7.50
CA TRP A 249 -0.21 15.37 8.60
C TRP A 249 -0.93 15.34 9.96
N LEU A 250 -2.11 15.97 10.06
CA LEU A 250 -2.95 15.90 11.25
C LEU A 250 -3.39 14.45 11.53
N GLY A 251 -3.85 13.73 10.51
CA GLY A 251 -4.23 12.32 10.62
C GLY A 251 -3.07 11.43 11.09
N LYS A 252 -1.87 11.69 10.59
CA LYS A 252 -0.67 10.99 11.05
C LYS A 252 -0.45 11.17 12.57
N ILE A 253 -0.40 12.40 13.05
CA ILE A 253 -0.11 12.71 14.45
C ILE A 253 -1.24 12.27 15.39
N THR A 254 -2.50 12.40 14.97
CA THR A 254 -3.66 12.13 15.85
C THR A 254 -4.12 10.68 15.83
N ILE A 255 -3.89 9.95 14.75
CA ILE A 255 -4.40 8.58 14.56
C ILE A 255 -3.25 7.58 14.42
N VAL A 256 -2.35 7.80 13.45
CA VAL A 256 -1.34 6.79 13.08
C VAL A 256 -0.27 6.64 14.16
N ASP A 257 0.30 7.77 14.63
CA ASP A 257 1.40 7.73 15.61
C ASP A 257 0.95 7.16 16.98
N PRO A 258 -0.21 7.53 17.57
CA PRO A 258 -0.71 6.89 18.79
C PRO A 258 -1.07 5.42 18.60
N LEU A 259 -1.63 5.06 17.44
CA LEU A 259 -2.00 3.66 17.17
C LEU A 259 -0.76 2.77 17.02
N SER A 260 0.27 3.25 16.35
CA SER A 260 1.54 2.52 16.18
C SER A 260 2.29 2.36 17.50
N SER A 261 2.20 3.31 18.43
CA SER A 261 2.79 3.20 19.78
C SER A 261 2.05 2.19 20.66
N THR A 262 0.74 2.05 20.49
CA THR A 262 -0.09 1.09 21.23
C THR A 262 0.04 -0.33 20.66
N PHE A 263 0.18 -0.45 19.35
CA PHE A 263 0.32 -1.74 18.64
C PHE A 263 1.72 -1.83 18.02
N SER A 264 2.72 -2.22 18.85
CA SER A 264 4.14 -2.31 18.43
C SER A 264 4.37 -3.20 17.20
N PHE A 265 3.51 -4.20 16.96
CA PHE A 265 3.58 -5.04 15.75
C PHE A 265 3.28 -4.27 14.44
N LEU A 266 2.55 -3.15 14.52
CA LEU A 266 2.33 -2.25 13.38
C LEU A 266 3.53 -1.34 13.13
N ALA A 267 4.29 -1.01 14.18
CA ALA A 267 5.46 -0.14 14.11
C ALA A 267 6.71 -0.86 13.56
N ALA A 268 6.86 -2.15 13.82
CA ALA A 268 8.02 -2.95 13.40
C ALA A 268 8.19 -3.06 11.86
N GLN A 269 7.23 -2.61 11.08
CA GLN A 269 7.20 -2.74 9.62
C GLN A 269 7.55 -1.46 8.85
N ASN A 270 7.96 -0.39 9.54
CA ASN A 270 8.17 0.92 8.90
C ASN A 270 9.45 1.05 8.05
N ASN A 271 10.30 0.03 7.98
CA ASN A 271 11.58 0.14 7.26
C ASN A 271 11.46 0.05 5.72
N SER A 272 10.32 -0.36 5.20
CA SER A 272 10.11 -0.53 3.75
C SER A 272 9.15 0.50 3.12
N THR A 273 8.63 1.45 3.89
CA THR A 273 7.76 2.51 3.38
C THR A 273 8.54 3.78 3.05
N LEU A 274 8.05 4.52 2.05
CA LEU A 274 8.57 5.86 1.75
C LEU A 274 8.50 6.74 3.00
N SER A 275 9.58 7.49 3.25
CA SER A 275 9.57 8.47 4.32
C SER A 275 8.43 9.48 4.12
N PHE A 276 7.80 9.92 5.22
CA PHE A 276 6.66 10.86 5.14
C PHE A 276 6.98 12.13 4.30
N PRO A 277 8.17 12.76 4.38
CA PRO A 277 8.51 13.89 3.51
C PRO A 277 8.54 13.53 2.02
N ALA A 278 9.02 12.34 1.67
CA ALA A 278 9.04 11.88 0.28
C ALA A 278 7.60 11.65 -0.24
N LEU A 279 6.75 11.03 0.57
CA LEU A 279 5.32 10.86 0.27
C LEU A 279 4.64 12.21 0.03
N VAL A 280 4.86 13.19 0.92
CA VAL A 280 4.33 14.55 0.79
C VAL A 280 4.78 15.20 -0.52
N ALA A 281 6.05 15.09 -0.88
CA ALA A 281 6.59 15.65 -2.12
C ALA A 281 5.93 15.03 -3.36
N ILE A 282 5.75 13.70 -3.37
CA ILE A 282 5.08 12.98 -4.48
C ILE A 282 3.61 13.40 -4.59
N LEU A 283 2.88 13.43 -3.48
CA LEU A 283 1.46 13.80 -3.46
C LEU A 283 1.23 15.24 -3.90
N PHE A 284 2.07 16.16 -3.43
CA PHE A 284 2.00 17.56 -3.83
C PHE A 284 2.30 17.73 -5.32
N GLY A 285 3.36 17.08 -5.79
CA GLY A 285 3.71 17.07 -7.21
C GLY A 285 2.57 16.51 -8.08
N ALA A 286 1.96 15.40 -7.66
CA ALA A 286 0.83 14.78 -8.34
C ALA A 286 -0.39 15.72 -8.38
N ALA A 287 -0.75 16.38 -7.27
CA ALA A 287 -1.86 17.32 -7.22
C ALA A 287 -1.70 18.48 -8.21
N VAL A 288 -0.53 19.09 -8.22
CA VAL A 288 -0.20 20.20 -9.13
C VAL A 288 -0.20 19.71 -10.58
N LEU A 289 0.40 18.55 -10.84
CA LEU A 289 0.51 17.95 -12.17
C LEU A 289 -0.86 17.61 -12.76
N VAL A 290 -1.72 16.93 -12.01
CA VAL A 290 -3.09 16.59 -12.43
C VAL A 290 -3.89 17.86 -12.77
N SER A 291 -3.82 18.86 -11.91
CA SER A 291 -4.53 20.14 -12.13
C SER A 291 -3.96 20.92 -13.32
N ALA A 292 -2.65 20.96 -13.50
CA ALA A 292 -2.01 21.59 -14.66
C ALA A 292 -2.36 20.91 -15.98
N VAL A 293 -2.35 19.56 -16.00
CA VAL A 293 -2.73 18.75 -17.16
C VAL A 293 -4.20 18.94 -17.49
N GLY A 294 -5.10 18.90 -16.48
CA GLY A 294 -6.53 19.15 -16.65
C GLY A 294 -6.82 20.51 -17.26
N SER A 295 -6.17 21.56 -16.75
CA SER A 295 -6.21 22.91 -17.31
C SER A 295 -5.72 22.94 -18.76
N GLY A 296 -4.54 22.35 -19.04
CA GLY A 296 -3.92 22.32 -20.37
C GLY A 296 -4.77 21.61 -21.42
N ILE A 297 -5.35 20.46 -21.09
CA ILE A 297 -6.24 19.70 -21.99
C ILE A 297 -7.49 20.52 -22.32
N THR A 298 -8.11 21.11 -21.30
CA THR A 298 -9.31 21.93 -21.47
C THR A 298 -9.05 23.15 -22.37
N LEU A 299 -7.93 23.84 -22.14
CA LEU A 299 -7.53 24.98 -22.96
C LEU A 299 -7.30 24.62 -24.44
N ARG A 300 -6.70 23.45 -24.70
CA ARG A 300 -6.52 22.96 -26.08
C ARG A 300 -7.87 22.70 -26.77
N ARG A 301 -8.85 22.20 -26.03
CA ARG A 301 -10.17 21.85 -26.57
C ARG A 301 -11.07 23.06 -26.81
N PHE A 302 -11.06 24.05 -25.88
CA PHE A 302 -11.98 25.19 -25.91
C PHE A 302 -11.40 26.47 -26.53
N LEU A 303 -10.08 26.62 -26.61
CA LEU A 303 -9.42 27.68 -27.36
C LEU A 303 -9.00 27.24 -28.75
N LYS A 304 -9.73 26.29 -29.36
CA LYS A 304 -9.57 26.00 -30.79
C LYS A 304 -10.07 27.19 -31.57
N VAL A 305 -9.15 27.96 -32.07
CA VAL A 305 -9.29 28.88 -33.22
C VAL A 305 -8.07 28.69 -34.10
#